data_b2d0aa590a2b23b2496409a8b7d1dd64
#
_entry.id   b2d0aa590a2b23b2496409a8b7d1dd64
#
_cell.length_a   1.000
_cell.length_b   1.000
_cell.length_c   1.000
_cell.angle_alpha   90.00
_cell.angle_beta   90.00
_cell.angle_gamma   90.00
#
_symmetry.space_group_name_H-M   'P 1'
#
loop_
_entity.id
_entity.type
_entity.pdbx_description
1 polymer ?
#
loop_
_entity_poly.entity_id
_entity_poly.type
_entity_poly.pdbx_seq_one_letter_code
_entity_poly.pdbx_strand_id
1 'polypeptide(L)'
;MLAKAEQGQSVECLAQSFHVSRTAVHTALVQARARRVLAEVVEFIDNNQFRSPSAESVICGKPPEVSEEQRPARVPSGLPAYLGELYRVRLLTKAEEQHYFRKMNFRKFQFLQLRAGLDSSKPSARLVSRLERLLGEISGIKNLLIQSNLRLVVSIAKRYLKSNTGFFELVSDGNISLIRAVEKFDYSRGNKFSTYATWAILKNFTRSVPAEHQRLTRFQTGQEDVFTQSAEQRGAFFSDEHANRSQRAVIQELLGELDGREQKVISCRFGLGDSVEPETLEEVGTRLGVTKERVRQIEVRTLEKLRRIAERRSFEIPGF
;
A
#
# COMPACT_ATOMS: atom_id res chain seq x y z
N MET A 1 23.16 11.96 27.36
CA MET A 1 23.82 12.95 26.47
C MET A 1 23.13 13.08 25.13
N LEU A 2 22.98 12.01 24.32
CA LEU A 2 22.41 12.09 22.96
C LEU A 2 21.00 12.74 22.95
N ALA A 3 20.07 12.28 23.78
CA ALA A 3 18.73 12.83 23.85
C ALA A 3 18.67 14.33 24.18
N LYS A 4 19.58 14.82 25.05
CA LYS A 4 19.68 16.24 25.37
C LYS A 4 20.30 17.06 24.21
N ALA A 5 21.23 16.48 23.48
CA ALA A 5 21.78 17.10 22.25
C ALA A 5 20.71 17.20 21.16
N GLU A 6 19.88 16.19 20.98
CA GLU A 6 18.73 16.20 20.04
C GLU A 6 17.65 17.24 20.43
N GLN A 7 17.53 17.57 21.70
CA GLN A 7 16.69 18.65 22.20
C GLN A 7 17.31 20.06 22.00
N GLY A 8 18.46 20.14 21.35
CA GLY A 8 19.11 21.44 21.01
C GLY A 8 20.06 21.97 22.09
N GLN A 9 20.41 21.19 23.11
CA GLN A 9 21.41 21.64 24.10
C GLN A 9 22.80 21.71 23.46
N SER A 10 23.51 22.80 23.72
CA SER A 10 24.87 23.01 23.19
C SER A 10 25.89 22.04 23.84
N VAL A 11 26.97 21.75 23.10
CA VAL A 11 28.06 20.90 23.62
C VAL A 11 28.65 21.48 24.92
N GLU A 12 28.65 22.80 25.06
CA GLU A 12 29.12 23.51 26.24
C GLU A 12 28.23 23.27 27.46
N CYS A 13 26.94 23.39 27.28
CA CYS A 13 25.95 23.11 28.33
C CYS A 13 26.02 21.65 28.78
N LEU A 14 26.19 20.72 27.82
CA LEU A 14 26.37 19.30 28.12
C LEU A 14 27.69 19.03 28.87
N ALA A 15 28.78 19.68 28.48
CA ALA A 15 30.05 19.54 29.16
C ALA A 15 29.99 20.00 30.64
N GLN A 16 29.31 21.10 30.91
CA GLN A 16 29.04 21.59 32.27
C GLN A 16 28.11 20.67 33.05
N SER A 17 27.01 20.23 32.46
CA SER A 17 26.01 19.41 33.15
C SER A 17 26.51 18.00 33.48
N PHE A 18 27.48 17.48 32.73
CA PHE A 18 28.07 16.15 32.97
C PHE A 18 29.49 16.20 33.57
N HIS A 19 30.02 17.38 33.88
CA HIS A 19 31.36 17.60 34.42
C HIS A 19 32.49 16.92 33.60
N VAL A 20 32.39 17.02 32.27
CA VAL A 20 33.36 16.41 31.33
C VAL A 20 33.88 17.46 30.33
N SER A 21 35.01 17.17 29.70
CA SER A 21 35.55 18.05 28.66
C SER A 21 34.66 18.10 27.40
N ARG A 22 34.70 19.17 26.65
CA ARG A 22 33.96 19.31 25.35
C ARG A 22 34.36 18.21 24.37
N THR A 23 35.64 17.82 24.37
CA THR A 23 36.13 16.72 23.52
C THR A 23 35.54 15.38 23.93
N ALA A 24 35.41 15.11 25.22
CA ALA A 24 34.73 13.91 25.72
C ALA A 24 33.24 13.87 25.34
N VAL A 25 32.55 14.99 25.46
CA VAL A 25 31.15 15.09 25.00
C VAL A 25 31.03 14.80 23.50
N HIS A 26 31.87 15.42 22.67
CA HIS A 26 31.87 15.19 21.24
C HIS A 26 32.13 13.72 20.90
N THR A 27 33.13 13.10 21.51
CA THR A 27 33.44 11.68 21.31
C THR A 27 32.27 10.80 21.72
N ALA A 28 31.67 11.05 22.88
CA ALA A 28 30.52 10.30 23.37
C ALA A 28 29.29 10.43 22.44
N LEU A 29 29.02 11.63 21.91
CA LEU A 29 27.96 11.87 20.95
C LEU A 29 28.19 11.13 19.64
N VAL A 30 29.43 11.17 19.10
CA VAL A 30 29.77 10.45 17.86
C VAL A 30 29.65 8.94 18.06
N GLN A 31 30.09 8.41 19.19
CA GLN A 31 29.95 6.98 19.54
C GLN A 31 28.48 6.58 19.68
N ALA A 32 27.65 7.39 20.34
CA ALA A 32 26.23 7.12 20.49
C ALA A 32 25.50 7.11 19.14
N ARG A 33 25.78 8.09 18.27
CA ARG A 33 25.26 8.15 16.89
C ARG A 33 25.72 6.95 16.07
N ALA A 34 27.01 6.57 16.17
CA ALA A 34 27.54 5.40 15.48
C ALA A 34 26.81 4.11 15.91
N ARG A 35 26.58 3.91 17.21
CA ARG A 35 25.82 2.76 17.71
C ARG A 35 24.41 2.72 17.15
N ARG A 36 23.71 3.86 17.08
CA ARG A 36 22.37 3.97 16.49
C ARG A 36 22.38 3.56 15.00
N VAL A 37 23.34 4.08 14.22
CA VAL A 37 23.49 3.74 12.80
C VAL A 37 23.82 2.26 12.60
N LEU A 38 24.64 1.67 13.48
CA LEU A 38 24.97 0.24 13.43
C LEU A 38 23.79 -0.66 13.79
N ALA A 39 22.89 -0.21 14.65
CA ALA A 39 21.69 -0.95 15.06
C ALA A 39 20.60 -0.96 13.97
N GLU A 40 20.65 -0.05 12.98
CA GLU A 40 19.64 0.01 11.92
C GLU A 40 19.70 -1.23 11.02
N VAL A 41 18.55 -1.91 10.90
CA VAL A 41 18.40 -3.05 9.99
C VAL A 41 17.93 -2.53 8.65
N VAL A 42 18.77 -2.62 7.64
CA VAL A 42 18.49 -2.16 6.29
C VAL A 42 18.59 -3.33 5.32
N GLU A 43 17.46 -3.70 4.73
CA GLU A 43 17.38 -4.70 3.67
C GLU A 43 17.22 -4.00 2.32
N PHE A 44 17.87 -4.48 1.28
CA PHE A 44 17.76 -3.95 -0.07
C PHE A 44 17.64 -5.06 -1.11
N ILE A 45 17.06 -4.73 -2.25
CA ILE A 45 16.98 -5.60 -3.42
C ILE A 45 18.20 -5.30 -4.29
N ASP A 46 19.08 -6.29 -4.45
CA ASP A 46 20.32 -6.15 -5.22
C ASP A 46 20.05 -5.97 -6.72
N ASN A 47 20.88 -5.17 -7.36
CA ASN A 47 20.86 -4.97 -8.81
C ASN A 47 22.29 -4.78 -9.32
N ASN A 48 22.64 -5.47 -10.40
CA ASN A 48 23.98 -5.40 -11.00
C ASN A 48 24.39 -3.98 -11.38
N GLN A 49 23.45 -3.12 -11.70
CA GLN A 49 23.69 -1.71 -12.02
C GLN A 49 24.28 -0.90 -10.85
N PHE A 50 24.09 -1.34 -9.60
CA PHE A 50 24.59 -0.62 -8.41
C PHE A 50 26.11 -0.61 -8.30
N ARG A 51 26.77 -1.57 -8.96
CA ARG A 51 28.25 -1.72 -8.95
C ARG A 51 28.93 -0.97 -10.08
N SER A 52 28.15 -0.35 -10.99
CA SER A 52 28.70 0.46 -12.10
C SER A 52 29.31 1.76 -11.58
N PRO A 53 30.44 2.23 -12.15
CA PRO A 53 31.04 3.52 -11.80
C PRO A 53 30.09 4.71 -12.05
N SER A 54 29.20 4.61 -13.02
CA SER A 54 28.19 5.63 -13.36
C SER A 54 26.86 5.46 -12.62
N ALA A 55 26.74 4.49 -11.69
CA ALA A 55 25.47 4.19 -11.03
C ALA A 55 24.85 5.40 -10.33
N GLU A 56 25.65 6.23 -9.66
CA GLU A 56 25.14 7.38 -8.92
C GLU A 56 24.52 8.44 -9.84
N SER A 57 25.17 8.77 -10.95
CA SER A 57 24.66 9.76 -11.92
C SER A 57 23.40 9.26 -12.63
N VAL A 58 23.34 7.97 -12.98
CA VAL A 58 22.21 7.37 -13.71
C VAL A 58 21.00 7.16 -12.79
N ILE A 59 21.23 6.64 -11.57
CA ILE A 59 20.14 6.25 -10.66
C ILE A 59 19.62 7.42 -9.83
N CYS A 60 20.51 8.33 -9.41
CA CYS A 60 20.15 9.48 -8.59
C CYS A 60 19.85 10.74 -9.41
N GLY A 61 19.86 10.66 -10.73
CA GLY A 61 19.48 11.74 -11.64
C GLY A 61 18.06 12.26 -11.41
N LYS A 62 17.64 13.22 -12.24
CA LYS A 62 16.27 13.75 -12.19
C LYS A 62 15.26 12.61 -12.48
N PRO A 63 14.11 12.60 -11.77
CA PRO A 63 13.03 11.66 -12.12
C PRO A 63 12.57 11.89 -13.56
N PRO A 64 11.97 10.89 -14.22
CA PRO A 64 11.39 11.05 -15.55
C PRO A 64 10.41 12.23 -15.57
N GLU A 65 10.42 13.00 -16.68
CA GLU A 65 9.51 14.11 -16.84
C GLU A 65 8.06 13.64 -16.84
N VAL A 66 7.23 14.35 -16.11
CA VAL A 66 5.80 14.05 -15.96
C VAL A 66 5.06 14.79 -17.07
N SER A 67 4.25 14.09 -17.84
CA SER A 67 3.27 14.72 -18.72
C SER A 67 2.30 15.58 -17.89
N GLU A 68 1.95 16.77 -18.39
CA GLU A 68 1.09 17.76 -17.69
C GLU A 68 -0.31 17.25 -17.32
N GLU A 69 -0.72 16.11 -17.84
CA GLU A 69 -2.04 15.51 -17.63
C GLU A 69 -2.30 15.00 -16.21
N GLN A 70 -1.28 14.89 -15.36
CA GLN A 70 -1.41 14.37 -13.99
C GLN A 70 -1.55 15.51 -12.94
N ARG A 71 -2.41 16.45 -13.18
CA ARG A 71 -2.78 17.44 -12.16
C ARG A 71 -3.43 16.76 -10.96
N PRO A 72 -3.21 17.27 -9.72
CA PRO A 72 -3.89 16.72 -8.56
C PRO A 72 -5.41 16.72 -8.80
N ALA A 73 -6.06 15.59 -8.53
CA ALA A 73 -7.50 15.47 -8.69
C ALA A 73 -8.21 16.54 -7.83
N ARG A 74 -9.29 17.15 -8.35
CA ARG A 74 -10.10 18.07 -7.56
C ARG A 74 -10.57 17.34 -6.29
N VAL A 75 -10.35 18.00 -5.15
CA VAL A 75 -10.83 17.49 -3.88
C VAL A 75 -12.36 17.51 -3.89
N PRO A 76 -13.07 16.37 -3.75
CA PRO A 76 -14.52 16.36 -3.65
C PRO A 76 -14.96 17.17 -2.42
N SER A 77 -16.05 17.96 -2.56
CA SER A 77 -16.65 18.69 -1.43
C SER A 77 -17.25 17.72 -0.41
N GLY A 78 -17.09 18.02 0.87
CA GLY A 78 -17.69 17.21 1.95
C GLY A 78 -16.82 16.05 2.48
N LEU A 79 -15.57 15.93 2.05
CA LEU A 79 -14.65 14.94 2.62
C LEU A 79 -14.10 15.39 3.99
N PRO A 80 -13.92 14.46 4.95
CA PRO A 80 -13.14 14.71 6.15
C PRO A 80 -11.75 15.27 5.82
N ALA A 81 -11.21 16.16 6.66
CA ALA A 81 -9.95 16.86 6.42
C ALA A 81 -8.79 15.90 6.05
N TYR A 82 -8.68 14.77 6.75
CA TYR A 82 -7.70 13.73 6.48
C TYR A 82 -7.77 13.21 5.03
N LEU A 83 -8.99 12.87 4.56
CA LEU A 83 -9.17 12.38 3.19
C LEU A 83 -8.89 13.48 2.17
N GLY A 84 -9.28 14.74 2.46
CA GLY A 84 -8.99 15.88 1.61
C GLY A 84 -7.50 16.10 1.37
N GLU A 85 -6.67 15.91 2.39
CA GLU A 85 -5.21 16.02 2.24
C GLU A 85 -4.61 14.94 1.36
N LEU A 86 -5.13 13.72 1.38
CA LEU A 86 -4.66 12.65 0.50
C LEU A 86 -4.85 12.97 -0.98
N TYR A 87 -5.89 13.74 -1.33
CA TYR A 87 -6.13 14.16 -2.72
C TYR A 87 -5.15 15.24 -3.20
N ARG A 88 -4.50 15.98 -2.29
CA ARG A 88 -3.48 16.96 -2.63
C ARG A 88 -2.15 16.33 -3.04
N VAL A 89 -1.92 15.09 -2.59
CA VAL A 89 -0.71 14.35 -2.95
C VAL A 89 -0.82 13.84 -4.39
N ARG A 90 0.20 14.13 -5.20
CA ARG A 90 0.28 13.67 -6.59
C ARG A 90 0.52 12.16 -6.65
N LEU A 91 -0.15 11.50 -7.58
CA LEU A 91 0.12 10.11 -7.91
C LEU A 91 1.41 10.00 -8.73
N LEU A 92 2.16 8.92 -8.53
CA LEU A 92 3.36 8.64 -9.30
C LEU A 92 3.01 7.83 -10.55
N THR A 93 3.73 8.10 -11.65
CA THR A 93 3.70 7.26 -12.84
C THR A 93 4.47 5.97 -12.59
N LYS A 94 4.25 4.94 -13.42
CA LYS A 94 5.04 3.69 -13.37
C LYS A 94 6.55 3.94 -13.48
N ALA A 95 6.94 4.86 -14.35
CA ALA A 95 8.35 5.21 -14.55
C ALA A 95 8.96 5.90 -13.32
N GLU A 96 8.20 6.80 -12.67
CA GLU A 96 8.61 7.45 -11.43
C GLU A 96 8.67 6.45 -10.27
N GLU A 97 7.68 5.56 -10.13
CA GLU A 97 7.73 4.48 -9.12
C GLU A 97 9.02 3.67 -9.26
N GLN A 98 9.33 3.20 -10.46
CA GLN A 98 10.55 2.43 -10.74
C GLN A 98 11.81 3.23 -10.42
N HIS A 99 11.84 4.52 -10.77
CA HIS A 99 12.97 5.41 -10.47
C HIS A 99 13.17 5.54 -8.95
N TYR A 100 12.12 5.85 -8.19
CA TYR A 100 12.22 6.05 -6.74
C TYR A 100 12.54 4.75 -6.00
N PHE A 101 11.96 3.61 -6.38
CA PHE A 101 12.31 2.31 -5.78
C PHE A 101 13.77 1.93 -6.07
N ARG A 102 14.25 2.12 -7.31
CA ARG A 102 15.64 1.89 -7.67
C ARG A 102 16.57 2.79 -6.89
N LYS A 103 16.27 4.09 -6.80
CA LYS A 103 17.05 5.08 -6.04
C LYS A 103 17.10 4.73 -4.55
N MET A 104 15.97 4.35 -3.94
CA MET A 104 15.90 3.93 -2.54
C MET A 104 16.82 2.72 -2.28
N ASN A 105 16.72 1.67 -3.11
CA ASN A 105 17.56 0.47 -2.96
C ASN A 105 19.03 0.76 -3.21
N PHE A 106 19.37 1.64 -4.15
CA PHE A 106 20.75 2.08 -4.37
C PHE A 106 21.31 2.83 -3.15
N ARG A 107 20.54 3.73 -2.53
CA ARG A 107 20.96 4.41 -1.29
C ARG A 107 21.14 3.43 -0.12
N LYS A 108 20.27 2.43 -0.02
CA LYS A 108 20.40 1.32 0.95
C LYS A 108 21.68 0.52 0.72
N PHE A 109 22.01 0.21 -0.53
CA PHE A 109 23.25 -0.46 -0.91
C PHE A 109 24.47 0.37 -0.53
N GLN A 110 24.52 1.66 -0.86
CA GLN A 110 25.59 2.57 -0.48
C GLN A 110 25.76 2.68 1.05
N PHE A 111 24.64 2.75 1.76
CA PHE A 111 24.63 2.76 3.23
C PHE A 111 25.32 1.52 3.80
N LEU A 112 24.98 0.34 3.32
CA LEU A 112 25.56 -0.92 3.80
C LEU A 112 27.05 -1.04 3.48
N GLN A 113 27.48 -0.59 2.30
CA GLN A 113 28.90 -0.55 1.95
C GLN A 113 29.70 0.37 2.87
N LEU A 114 29.19 1.58 3.11
CA LEU A 114 29.86 2.54 4.00
C LEU A 114 29.82 2.09 5.46
N ARG A 115 28.74 1.44 5.89
CA ARG A 115 28.58 0.91 7.25
C ARG A 115 29.61 -0.18 7.56
N ALA A 116 29.97 -1.01 6.57
CA ALA A 116 30.98 -2.06 6.73
C ALA A 116 32.37 -1.50 7.08
N GLY A 117 32.66 -0.25 6.71
CA GLY A 117 33.90 0.45 7.07
C GLY A 117 33.87 1.24 8.39
N LEU A 118 32.75 1.16 9.13
CA LEU A 118 32.60 1.92 10.39
C LEU A 118 33.18 1.13 11.59
N ASP A 119 34.29 1.63 12.15
CA ASP A 119 34.83 1.09 13.40
C ASP A 119 33.96 1.54 14.59
N SER A 120 33.41 0.58 15.32
CA SER A 120 32.58 0.84 16.51
C SER A 120 33.37 1.41 17.69
N SER A 121 34.73 1.16 17.77
CA SER A 121 35.59 1.60 18.85
C SER A 121 36.03 3.07 18.68
N LYS A 122 36.32 3.46 17.44
CA LYS A 122 36.77 4.83 17.06
C LYS A 122 36.02 5.34 15.83
N PRO A 123 34.69 5.63 15.95
CA PRO A 123 33.92 6.02 14.81
C PRO A 123 34.31 7.40 14.28
N SER A 124 34.52 7.50 12.97
CA SER A 124 34.75 8.78 12.31
C SER A 124 33.44 9.60 12.26
N ALA A 125 33.48 10.80 12.85
CA ALA A 125 32.32 11.71 12.84
C ALA A 125 31.84 12.03 11.42
N ARG A 126 32.75 12.16 10.44
CA ARG A 126 32.45 12.40 9.04
C ARG A 126 31.69 11.22 8.41
N LEU A 127 32.11 9.99 8.70
CA LEU A 127 31.47 8.79 8.19
C LEU A 127 30.09 8.59 8.81
N VAL A 128 29.94 8.80 10.13
CA VAL A 128 28.65 8.74 10.82
C VAL A 128 27.67 9.75 10.23
N SER A 129 28.08 11.01 10.02
CA SER A 129 27.22 12.04 9.42
C SER A 129 26.83 11.72 7.98
N ARG A 130 27.71 11.05 7.20
CA ARG A 130 27.37 10.60 5.85
C ARG A 130 26.35 9.48 5.88
N LEU A 131 26.47 8.52 6.79
CA LEU A 131 25.51 7.42 6.96
C LEU A 131 24.15 7.92 7.41
N GLU A 132 24.09 8.87 8.34
CA GLU A 132 22.82 9.49 8.77
C GLU A 132 22.13 10.25 7.64
N ARG A 133 22.90 10.93 6.79
CA ARG A 133 22.36 11.59 5.59
C ARG A 133 21.71 10.58 4.64
N LEU A 134 22.37 9.45 4.39
CA LEU A 134 21.82 8.38 3.56
C LEU A 134 20.53 7.81 4.14
N LEU A 135 20.46 7.59 5.47
CA LEU A 135 19.21 7.17 6.13
C LEU A 135 18.12 8.20 5.98
N GLY A 136 18.45 9.49 6.07
CA GLY A 136 17.49 10.57 5.82
C GLY A 136 16.96 10.56 4.38
N GLU A 137 17.83 10.36 3.37
CA GLU A 137 17.44 10.25 1.97
C GLU A 137 16.54 9.01 1.73
N ILE A 138 16.91 7.85 2.30
CA ILE A 138 16.11 6.62 2.23
C ILE A 138 14.72 6.85 2.82
N SER A 139 14.65 7.43 4.02
CA SER A 139 13.39 7.75 4.70
C SER A 139 12.54 8.75 3.91
N GLY A 140 13.16 9.76 3.32
CA GLY A 140 12.48 10.74 2.47
C GLY A 140 11.83 10.09 1.24
N ILE A 141 12.57 9.23 0.53
CA ILE A 141 12.04 8.51 -0.64
C ILE A 141 10.93 7.53 -0.22
N LYS A 142 11.13 6.80 0.88
CA LYS A 142 10.12 5.90 1.44
C LYS A 142 8.83 6.63 1.77
N ASN A 143 8.91 7.76 2.44
CA ASN A 143 7.74 8.58 2.79
C ASN A 143 7.01 9.08 1.54
N LEU A 144 7.74 9.51 0.50
CA LEU A 144 7.16 9.92 -0.77
C LEU A 144 6.39 8.77 -1.44
N LEU A 145 6.96 7.57 -1.48
CA LEU A 145 6.31 6.37 -2.03
C LEU A 145 5.05 6.00 -1.24
N ILE A 146 5.11 6.07 0.10
CA ILE A 146 3.95 5.79 0.96
C ILE A 146 2.85 6.83 0.72
N GLN A 147 3.18 8.13 0.81
CA GLN A 147 2.20 9.21 0.68
C GLN A 147 1.47 9.17 -0.66
N SER A 148 2.18 8.91 -1.76
CA SER A 148 1.58 8.79 -3.11
C SER A 148 0.58 7.64 -3.22
N ASN A 149 0.66 6.64 -2.34
CA ASN A 149 -0.17 5.43 -2.39
C ASN A 149 -1.20 5.31 -1.24
N LEU A 150 -1.31 6.30 -0.35
CA LEU A 150 -2.31 6.28 0.75
C LEU A 150 -3.75 6.22 0.23
N ARG A 151 -4.04 6.84 -0.92
CA ARG A 151 -5.36 6.78 -1.56
C ARG A 151 -5.76 5.36 -1.93
N LEU A 152 -4.79 4.51 -2.30
CA LEU A 152 -5.04 3.09 -2.58
C LEU A 152 -5.57 2.37 -1.33
N VAL A 153 -4.96 2.63 -0.15
CA VAL A 153 -5.41 2.05 1.11
C VAL A 153 -6.86 2.42 1.41
N VAL A 154 -7.20 3.71 1.26
CA VAL A 154 -8.56 4.21 1.46
C VAL A 154 -9.56 3.54 0.51
N SER A 155 -9.19 3.37 -0.77
CA SER A 155 -10.06 2.73 -1.77
C SER A 155 -10.33 1.26 -1.45
N ILE A 156 -9.34 0.55 -0.92
CA ILE A 156 -9.49 -0.85 -0.51
C ILE A 156 -10.30 -0.93 0.78
N ALA A 157 -10.00 -0.11 1.80
CA ALA A 157 -10.71 -0.09 3.08
C ALA A 157 -12.23 0.15 2.89
N LYS A 158 -12.62 1.03 1.98
CA LYS A 158 -14.03 1.28 1.63
C LYS A 158 -14.77 0.01 1.20
N ARG A 159 -14.12 -0.90 0.47
CA ARG A 159 -14.73 -2.17 0.02
C ARG A 159 -14.99 -3.14 1.17
N TYR A 160 -14.23 -3.01 2.27
CA TYR A 160 -14.32 -3.87 3.46
C TYR A 160 -15.19 -3.31 4.58
N LEU A 161 -15.80 -2.16 4.39
CA LEU A 161 -16.68 -1.49 5.37
C LEU A 161 -17.94 -2.29 5.75
N LYS A 162 -18.22 -3.40 5.06
CA LYS A 162 -19.37 -4.29 5.36
C LYS A 162 -19.17 -5.15 6.62
N SER A 163 -17.95 -5.26 7.12
CA SER A 163 -17.65 -5.89 8.40
C SER A 163 -17.76 -4.84 9.51
N ASN A 164 -18.13 -5.26 10.70
CA ASN A 164 -18.36 -4.42 11.89
C ASN A 164 -17.08 -3.67 12.39
N THR A 165 -16.03 -3.60 11.57
CA THR A 165 -14.74 -2.98 11.84
C THR A 165 -14.79 -1.49 11.48
N GLY A 166 -14.29 -0.63 12.34
CA GLY A 166 -14.25 0.81 12.10
C GLY A 166 -13.40 1.18 10.86
N PHE A 167 -13.89 2.10 10.03
CA PHE A 167 -13.20 2.54 8.81
C PHE A 167 -11.75 2.99 9.07
N PHE A 168 -11.53 3.80 10.09
CA PHE A 168 -10.20 4.32 10.42
C PHE A 168 -9.25 3.23 10.92
N GLU A 169 -9.78 2.19 11.50
CA GLU A 169 -9.04 1.03 11.96
C GLU A 169 -8.53 0.22 10.76
N LEU A 170 -9.40 -0.04 9.78
CA LEU A 170 -9.01 -0.65 8.51
C LEU A 170 -7.97 0.19 7.76
N VAL A 171 -8.14 1.52 7.71
CA VAL A 171 -7.16 2.42 7.09
C VAL A 171 -5.81 2.34 7.81
N SER A 172 -5.80 2.30 9.14
CA SER A 172 -4.58 2.18 9.93
C SER A 172 -3.84 0.87 9.66
N ASP A 173 -4.55 -0.25 9.70
CA ASP A 173 -4.00 -1.57 9.36
C ASP A 173 -3.49 -1.66 7.92
N GLY A 174 -4.25 -1.06 7.00
CA GLY A 174 -3.86 -0.96 5.60
C GLY A 174 -2.60 -0.12 5.40
N ASN A 175 -2.44 0.98 6.15
CA ASN A 175 -1.23 1.81 6.10
C ASN A 175 0.00 1.05 6.60
N ILE A 176 -0.12 0.25 7.67
CA ILE A 176 0.96 -0.61 8.15
C ILE A 176 1.35 -1.63 7.07
N SER A 177 0.37 -2.21 6.38
CA SER A 177 0.61 -3.15 5.28
C SER A 177 1.27 -2.47 4.08
N LEU A 178 0.87 -1.24 3.75
CA LEU A 178 1.49 -0.43 2.70
C LEU A 178 2.96 -0.12 3.01
N ILE A 179 3.28 0.28 4.25
CA ILE A 179 4.65 0.54 4.70
C ILE A 179 5.53 -0.71 4.51
N ARG A 180 5.02 -1.88 4.91
CA ARG A 180 5.72 -3.16 4.72
C ARG A 180 5.84 -3.53 3.23
N ALA A 181 4.83 -3.22 2.43
CA ALA A 181 4.87 -3.46 1.00
C ALA A 181 5.95 -2.62 0.30
N VAL A 182 6.12 -1.34 0.67
CA VAL A 182 7.18 -0.48 0.14
C VAL A 182 8.58 -1.05 0.42
N GLU A 183 8.79 -1.64 1.60
CA GLU A 183 10.09 -2.25 1.94
C GLU A 183 10.41 -3.51 1.12
N LYS A 184 9.39 -4.30 0.78
CA LYS A 184 9.56 -5.62 0.16
C LYS A 184 9.29 -5.66 -1.34
N PHE A 185 8.88 -4.55 -1.95
CA PHE A 185 8.52 -4.51 -3.36
C PHE A 185 9.75 -4.63 -4.27
N ASP A 186 9.75 -5.66 -5.11
CA ASP A 186 10.76 -5.87 -6.13
C ASP A 186 10.39 -5.17 -7.43
N TYR A 187 10.98 -4.00 -7.65
CA TYR A 187 10.76 -3.16 -8.84
C TYR A 187 11.34 -3.76 -10.12
N SER A 188 12.27 -4.74 -10.03
CA SER A 188 12.94 -5.35 -11.20
C SER A 188 12.00 -6.25 -12.00
N ARG A 189 10.93 -6.75 -11.36
CA ARG A 189 9.91 -7.60 -12.00
C ARG A 189 8.98 -6.89 -12.98
N GLY A 190 9.09 -5.58 -13.11
CA GLY A 190 8.29 -4.80 -14.06
C GLY A 190 6.80 -4.61 -13.72
N ASN A 191 6.34 -5.16 -12.60
CA ASN A 191 4.97 -4.97 -12.11
C ASN A 191 4.73 -3.56 -11.59
N LYS A 192 3.48 -3.08 -11.62
CA LYS A 192 3.09 -1.84 -10.94
C LYS A 192 3.09 -2.07 -9.42
N PHE A 193 3.56 -1.07 -8.67
CA PHE A 193 3.54 -1.14 -7.20
C PHE A 193 2.13 -1.30 -6.64
N SER A 194 1.15 -0.60 -7.22
CA SER A 194 -0.26 -0.67 -6.81
C SER A 194 -0.81 -2.10 -6.80
N THR A 195 -0.44 -2.95 -7.78
CA THR A 195 -0.87 -4.35 -7.84
C THR A 195 -0.33 -5.16 -6.66
N TYR A 196 0.95 -5.00 -6.35
CA TYR A 196 1.59 -5.68 -5.22
C TYR A 196 1.04 -5.18 -3.87
N ALA A 197 0.91 -3.86 -3.72
CA ALA A 197 0.41 -3.25 -2.50
C ALA A 197 -1.05 -3.65 -2.23
N THR A 198 -1.91 -3.69 -3.26
CA THR A 198 -3.29 -4.17 -3.15
C THR A 198 -3.32 -5.60 -2.59
N TRP A 199 -2.53 -6.51 -3.15
CA TRP A 199 -2.46 -7.88 -2.65
C TRP A 199 -1.98 -7.96 -1.20
N ALA A 200 -0.95 -7.19 -0.83
CA ALA A 200 -0.41 -7.14 0.53
C ALA A 200 -1.45 -6.64 1.55
N ILE A 201 -2.20 -5.58 1.20
CA ILE A 201 -3.25 -5.02 2.04
C ILE A 201 -4.41 -6.01 2.19
N LEU A 202 -4.89 -6.60 1.08
CA LEU A 202 -5.97 -7.58 1.09
C LEU A 202 -5.62 -8.79 1.95
N LYS A 203 -4.40 -9.32 1.80
CA LYS A 203 -3.91 -10.44 2.62
C LYS A 203 -3.88 -10.09 4.12
N ASN A 204 -3.62 -8.84 4.48
CA ASN A 204 -3.69 -8.41 5.88
C ASN A 204 -5.14 -8.35 6.35
N PHE A 205 -6.04 -7.75 5.58
CA PHE A 205 -7.45 -7.62 5.94
C PHE A 205 -8.14 -8.97 6.11
N THR A 206 -7.84 -9.97 5.28
CA THR A 206 -8.36 -11.34 5.46
C THR A 206 -7.92 -11.99 6.77
N ARG A 207 -6.86 -11.51 7.41
CA ARG A 207 -6.39 -11.99 8.72
C ARG A 207 -6.92 -11.16 9.88
N SER A 208 -6.93 -9.83 9.75
CA SER A 208 -7.30 -8.92 10.84
C SER A 208 -8.81 -8.83 11.05
N VAL A 209 -9.61 -8.79 9.97
CA VAL A 209 -11.07 -8.64 10.07
C VAL A 209 -11.76 -9.78 10.84
N PRO A 210 -11.48 -11.07 10.57
CA PRO A 210 -12.07 -12.16 11.36
C PRO A 210 -11.62 -12.16 12.83
N ALA A 211 -10.35 -11.82 13.10
CA ALA A 211 -9.81 -11.75 14.46
C ALA A 211 -10.46 -10.64 15.27
N GLU A 212 -10.69 -9.48 14.65
CA GLU A 212 -11.37 -8.34 15.27
C GLU A 212 -12.84 -8.65 15.55
N HIS A 213 -13.53 -9.30 14.60
CA HIS A 213 -14.91 -9.73 14.82
C HIS A 213 -15.03 -10.71 15.99
N GLN A 214 -14.13 -11.68 16.12
CA GLN A 214 -14.09 -12.59 17.26
C GLN A 214 -13.78 -11.86 18.57
N ARG A 215 -12.92 -10.86 18.55
CA ARG A 215 -12.60 -10.04 19.71
C ARG A 215 -13.81 -9.22 20.16
N LEU A 216 -14.46 -8.52 19.26
CA LEU A 216 -15.66 -7.73 19.53
C LEU A 216 -16.80 -8.61 20.06
N THR A 217 -17.03 -9.79 19.49
CA THR A 217 -18.05 -10.74 19.98
C THR A 217 -17.77 -11.22 21.41
N ARG A 218 -16.50 -11.36 21.80
CA ARG A 218 -16.13 -11.70 23.20
C ARG A 218 -16.37 -10.54 24.18
N PHE A 219 -16.29 -9.29 23.71
CA PHE A 219 -16.53 -8.10 24.56
C PHE A 219 -18.00 -7.67 24.63
N GLN A 220 -18.85 -8.10 23.68
CA GLN A 220 -20.27 -7.73 23.63
C GLN A 220 -21.17 -8.49 24.62
N THR A 221 -20.67 -9.42 25.39
CA THR A 221 -21.46 -10.16 26.40
C THR A 221 -21.78 -9.35 27.66
N GLY A 222 -21.65 -8.01 27.68
CA GLY A 222 -21.79 -7.22 28.89
C GLY A 222 -22.55 -5.90 28.84
N GLN A 223 -22.83 -5.29 27.69
CA GLN A 223 -23.52 -3.97 27.67
C GLN A 223 -24.24 -3.71 26.34
N GLU A 224 -25.52 -4.03 26.29
CA GLU A 224 -26.36 -3.80 25.09
C GLU A 224 -26.95 -2.37 24.99
N ASP A 225 -26.78 -1.46 25.95
CA ASP A 225 -27.61 -0.25 26.04
C ASP A 225 -26.93 1.10 25.71
N VAL A 226 -25.68 1.17 25.25
CA VAL A 226 -24.98 2.48 25.14
C VAL A 226 -24.76 2.95 23.69
N PHE A 227 -25.01 2.15 22.66
CA PHE A 227 -24.61 2.49 21.26
C PHE A 227 -25.73 2.82 20.28
N THR A 228 -26.94 3.10 20.73
CA THR A 228 -28.05 3.50 19.83
C THR A 228 -28.02 4.97 19.38
N GLN A 229 -27.07 5.80 19.78
CA GLN A 229 -27.05 7.25 19.50
C GLN A 229 -26.02 7.74 18.48
N SER A 230 -25.37 6.90 17.69
CA SER A 230 -24.44 7.37 16.63
C SER A 230 -24.96 7.10 15.20
N ALA A 231 -26.25 7.32 14.96
CA ALA A 231 -26.90 7.03 13.66
C ALA A 231 -26.86 8.17 12.64
N GLU A 232 -26.16 9.28 12.87
CA GLU A 232 -26.31 10.51 12.05
C GLU A 232 -25.10 10.90 11.16
N GLN A 233 -24.26 9.99 10.73
CA GLN A 233 -23.25 10.30 9.68
C GLN A 233 -23.44 9.46 8.40
N ARG A 234 -24.67 9.16 8.00
CA ARG A 234 -24.95 8.35 6.78
C ARG A 234 -24.99 9.15 5.47
N GLY A 235 -24.69 10.44 5.46
CA GLY A 235 -24.91 11.30 4.28
C GLY A 235 -23.93 11.15 3.11
N ALA A 236 -22.74 10.54 3.27
CA ALA A 236 -21.72 10.52 2.22
C ALA A 236 -21.60 9.16 1.45
N PHE A 237 -22.39 8.15 1.81
CA PHE A 237 -22.27 6.80 1.24
C PHE A 237 -23.23 6.51 0.05
N PHE A 238 -24.15 7.42 -0.25
CA PHE A 238 -25.19 7.18 -1.28
C PHE A 238 -24.70 7.24 -2.74
N SER A 239 -23.55 7.87 -3.02
CA SER A 239 -23.03 7.94 -4.40
C SER A 239 -22.47 6.59 -4.90
N ASP A 240 -21.87 5.79 -4.00
CA ASP A 240 -21.29 4.49 -4.38
C ASP A 240 -22.36 3.40 -4.53
N GLU A 241 -23.50 3.53 -3.87
CA GLU A 241 -24.64 2.61 -4.03
C GLU A 241 -25.32 2.75 -5.40
N HIS A 242 -25.39 3.97 -5.92
CA HIS A 242 -25.87 4.20 -7.28
C HIS A 242 -24.91 3.63 -8.34
N ALA A 243 -23.60 3.81 -8.17
CA ALA A 243 -22.59 3.23 -9.07
C ALA A 243 -22.64 1.69 -9.05
N ASN A 244 -22.76 1.09 -7.86
CA ASN A 244 -22.90 -0.36 -7.70
C ASN A 244 -24.23 -0.90 -8.28
N ARG A 245 -25.34 -0.16 -8.17
CA ARG A 245 -26.61 -0.53 -8.80
C ARG A 245 -26.52 -0.44 -10.32
N SER A 246 -25.91 0.61 -10.85
CA SER A 246 -25.68 0.76 -12.30
C SER A 246 -24.80 -0.36 -12.85
N GLN A 247 -23.71 -0.71 -12.16
CA GLN A 247 -22.85 -1.82 -12.55
C GLN A 247 -23.58 -3.17 -12.50
N ARG A 248 -24.39 -3.42 -11.48
CA ARG A 248 -25.21 -4.64 -11.38
C ARG A 248 -26.26 -4.71 -12.48
N ALA A 249 -26.91 -3.60 -12.83
CA ALA A 249 -27.87 -3.55 -13.92
C ALA A 249 -27.21 -3.87 -15.26
N VAL A 250 -26.03 -3.30 -15.55
CA VAL A 250 -25.24 -3.61 -16.76
C VAL A 250 -24.83 -5.09 -16.81
N ILE A 251 -24.38 -5.65 -15.69
CA ILE A 251 -24.02 -7.08 -15.62
C ILE A 251 -25.24 -7.97 -15.86
N GLN A 252 -26.41 -7.64 -15.29
CA GLN A 252 -27.64 -8.39 -15.53
C GLN A 252 -28.10 -8.30 -16.98
N GLU A 253 -28.00 -7.14 -17.62
CA GLU A 253 -28.29 -6.96 -19.04
C GLU A 253 -27.35 -7.78 -19.91
N LEU A 254 -26.04 -7.79 -19.64
CA LEU A 254 -25.05 -8.61 -20.34
C LEU A 254 -25.31 -10.11 -20.16
N LEU A 255 -25.69 -10.54 -18.97
CA LEU A 255 -26.05 -11.93 -18.70
C LEU A 255 -27.32 -12.35 -19.43
N GLY A 256 -28.26 -11.43 -19.68
CA GLY A 256 -29.49 -11.68 -20.46
C GLY A 256 -29.24 -12.01 -21.94
N GLU A 257 -28.08 -11.62 -22.49
CA GLU A 257 -27.67 -11.92 -23.88
C GLU A 257 -27.01 -13.33 -24.04
N LEU A 258 -26.89 -14.05 -22.93
CA LEU A 258 -26.28 -15.40 -22.90
C LEU A 258 -27.38 -16.48 -23.00
N ASP A 259 -26.96 -17.62 -23.55
CA ASP A 259 -27.81 -18.81 -23.51
C ASP A 259 -28.01 -19.31 -22.07
N GLY A 260 -29.16 -19.90 -21.76
CA GLY A 260 -29.48 -20.32 -20.39
C GLY A 260 -28.46 -21.27 -19.73
N ARG A 261 -27.68 -22.01 -20.51
CA ARG A 261 -26.55 -22.82 -20.03
C ARG A 261 -25.33 -21.98 -19.72
N GLU A 262 -24.99 -21.05 -20.60
CA GLU A 262 -23.88 -20.11 -20.46
C GLU A 262 -24.09 -19.22 -19.23
N GLN A 263 -25.32 -18.69 -19.08
CA GLN A 263 -25.73 -17.86 -17.96
C GLN A 263 -25.59 -18.61 -16.61
N LYS A 264 -26.08 -19.88 -16.54
CA LYS A 264 -25.95 -20.69 -15.33
C LYS A 264 -24.48 -20.96 -14.96
N VAL A 265 -23.62 -21.29 -15.94
CA VAL A 265 -22.19 -21.53 -15.69
C VAL A 265 -21.52 -20.27 -15.11
N ILE A 266 -21.75 -19.09 -15.73
CA ILE A 266 -21.14 -17.84 -15.26
C ILE A 266 -21.72 -17.42 -13.90
N SER A 267 -23.05 -17.53 -13.71
CA SER A 267 -23.67 -17.16 -12.42
C SER A 267 -23.19 -18.03 -11.26
N CYS A 268 -23.09 -19.34 -11.43
CA CYS A 268 -22.55 -20.25 -10.40
C CYS A 268 -21.05 -20.02 -10.17
N ARG A 269 -20.29 -19.82 -11.23
CA ARG A 269 -18.82 -19.66 -11.16
C ARG A 269 -18.40 -18.38 -10.44
N PHE A 270 -19.11 -17.29 -10.67
CA PHE A 270 -18.77 -15.96 -10.15
C PHE A 270 -19.70 -15.48 -9.02
N GLY A 271 -20.65 -16.29 -8.59
CA GLY A 271 -21.60 -15.92 -7.53
C GLY A 271 -22.50 -14.73 -7.90
N LEU A 272 -22.97 -14.65 -9.17
CA LEU A 272 -23.75 -13.54 -9.69
C LEU A 272 -25.28 -13.73 -9.50
N GLY A 273 -25.71 -14.42 -8.48
CA GLY A 273 -27.14 -14.68 -8.18
C GLY A 273 -27.47 -14.35 -6.72
N ASP A 274 -28.75 -14.41 -6.36
CA ASP A 274 -29.30 -13.92 -5.08
C ASP A 274 -28.79 -14.64 -3.81
N SER A 275 -28.00 -15.70 -3.90
CA SER A 275 -27.60 -16.47 -2.72
C SER A 275 -26.39 -17.39 -2.90
N VAL A 276 -25.51 -17.17 -3.86
CA VAL A 276 -24.52 -18.20 -4.18
C VAL A 276 -23.10 -17.70 -3.98
N GLU A 277 -22.34 -18.40 -3.14
CA GLU A 277 -20.89 -18.29 -3.12
C GLU A 277 -20.29 -18.78 -4.45
N PRO A 278 -19.17 -18.21 -4.93
CA PRO A 278 -18.52 -18.67 -6.15
C PRO A 278 -18.14 -20.15 -6.06
N GLU A 279 -18.61 -20.94 -7.04
CA GLU A 279 -18.33 -22.38 -7.10
C GLU A 279 -17.08 -22.71 -7.92
N THR A 280 -16.43 -23.83 -7.61
CA THR A 280 -15.32 -24.36 -8.40
C THR A 280 -15.80 -24.96 -9.72
N LEU A 281 -14.92 -25.13 -10.70
CA LEU A 281 -15.27 -25.78 -12.00
C LEU A 281 -15.81 -27.19 -11.83
N GLU A 282 -15.41 -27.87 -10.78
CA GLU A 282 -15.80 -29.25 -10.47
C GLU A 282 -17.20 -29.31 -9.86
N GLU A 283 -17.52 -28.40 -8.95
CA GLU A 283 -18.86 -28.27 -8.34
C GLU A 283 -19.90 -27.85 -9.39
N VAL A 284 -19.57 -26.87 -10.23
CA VAL A 284 -20.43 -26.48 -11.35
C VAL A 284 -20.63 -27.63 -12.34
N GLY A 285 -19.57 -28.41 -12.63
CA GLY A 285 -19.63 -29.58 -13.46
C GLY A 285 -20.58 -30.65 -12.90
N THR A 286 -20.47 -30.94 -11.61
CA THR A 286 -21.34 -31.89 -10.89
C THR A 286 -22.79 -31.43 -10.92
N ARG A 287 -23.06 -30.13 -10.69
CA ARG A 287 -24.41 -29.55 -10.69
C ARG A 287 -25.09 -29.59 -12.07
N LEU A 288 -24.30 -29.39 -13.14
CA LEU A 288 -24.82 -29.34 -14.52
C LEU A 288 -24.71 -30.68 -15.26
N GLY A 289 -24.18 -31.72 -14.63
CA GLY A 289 -24.00 -33.05 -15.22
C GLY A 289 -22.97 -33.07 -16.36
N VAL A 290 -21.91 -32.23 -16.31
CA VAL A 290 -20.87 -32.14 -17.31
C VAL A 290 -19.48 -32.23 -16.69
N THR A 291 -18.48 -32.56 -17.50
CA THR A 291 -17.09 -32.66 -17.01
C THR A 291 -16.51 -31.26 -16.69
N LYS A 292 -15.58 -31.19 -15.76
CA LYS A 292 -14.82 -30.00 -15.40
C LYS A 292 -14.23 -29.26 -16.62
N GLU A 293 -13.67 -30.02 -17.57
CA GLU A 293 -13.11 -29.46 -18.79
C GLU A 293 -14.19 -28.85 -19.70
N ARG A 294 -15.38 -29.46 -19.72
CA ARG A 294 -16.50 -28.91 -20.48
C ARG A 294 -17.01 -27.59 -19.88
N VAL A 295 -17.04 -27.49 -18.55
CA VAL A 295 -17.36 -26.22 -17.86
C VAL A 295 -16.34 -25.15 -18.21
N ARG A 296 -15.04 -25.48 -18.19
CA ARG A 296 -13.96 -24.55 -18.54
C ARG A 296 -14.08 -24.04 -19.99
N GLN A 297 -14.41 -24.93 -20.93
CA GLN A 297 -14.64 -24.53 -22.32
C GLN A 297 -15.83 -23.59 -22.49
N ILE A 298 -16.92 -23.84 -21.76
CA ILE A 298 -18.09 -22.96 -21.77
C ILE A 298 -17.71 -21.61 -21.16
N GLU A 299 -17.04 -21.60 -19.99
CA GLU A 299 -16.60 -20.37 -19.33
C GLU A 299 -15.76 -19.49 -20.26
N VAL A 300 -14.72 -20.02 -20.91
CA VAL A 300 -13.85 -19.27 -21.82
C VAL A 300 -14.65 -18.68 -22.99
N ARG A 301 -15.47 -19.49 -23.66
CA ARG A 301 -16.28 -19.03 -24.80
C ARG A 301 -17.28 -17.95 -24.39
N THR A 302 -17.88 -18.11 -23.22
CA THR A 302 -18.89 -17.17 -22.73
C THR A 302 -18.23 -15.84 -22.34
N LEU A 303 -17.06 -15.86 -21.70
CA LEU A 303 -16.33 -14.64 -21.38
C LEU A 303 -15.87 -13.90 -22.64
N GLU A 304 -15.44 -14.60 -23.68
CA GLU A 304 -15.12 -13.99 -24.98
C GLU A 304 -16.36 -13.37 -25.64
N LYS A 305 -17.53 -14.04 -25.56
CA LYS A 305 -18.81 -13.54 -26.06
C LYS A 305 -19.22 -12.27 -25.33
N LEU A 306 -19.16 -12.27 -23.99
CA LEU A 306 -19.44 -11.09 -23.15
C LEU A 306 -18.52 -9.92 -23.48
N ARG A 307 -17.23 -10.17 -23.68
CA ARG A 307 -16.26 -9.15 -24.07
C ARG A 307 -16.62 -8.50 -25.40
N ARG A 308 -16.98 -9.28 -26.41
CA ARG A 308 -17.42 -8.76 -27.73
C ARG A 308 -18.71 -7.93 -27.63
N ILE A 309 -19.65 -8.35 -26.76
CA ILE A 309 -20.90 -7.61 -26.53
C ILE A 309 -20.60 -6.27 -25.84
N ALA A 310 -19.75 -6.28 -24.81
CA ALA A 310 -19.32 -5.08 -24.11
C ALA A 310 -18.61 -4.07 -25.04
N GLU A 311 -17.70 -4.55 -25.90
CA GLU A 311 -17.00 -3.74 -26.89
C GLU A 311 -17.96 -3.13 -27.94
N ARG A 312 -18.97 -3.87 -28.40
CA ARG A 312 -19.95 -3.37 -29.36
C ARG A 312 -20.90 -2.29 -28.80
N ARG A 313 -21.23 -2.37 -27.51
CA ARG A 313 -22.20 -1.46 -26.87
C ARG A 313 -21.55 -0.24 -26.24
N SER A 314 -20.21 -0.11 -26.31
CA SER A 314 -19.45 1.00 -25.69
C SER A 314 -19.91 1.29 -24.27
N PHE A 315 -20.11 0.23 -23.45
CA PHE A 315 -20.44 0.42 -22.07
C PHE A 315 -19.32 1.20 -21.37
N GLU A 316 -19.55 2.45 -21.03
CA GLU A 316 -18.71 3.16 -20.07
C GLU A 316 -18.88 2.45 -18.71
N ILE A 317 -17.92 1.61 -18.38
CA ILE A 317 -17.87 1.00 -17.06
C ILE A 317 -17.31 2.06 -16.12
N PRO A 318 -18.13 2.65 -15.22
CA PRO A 318 -17.65 3.66 -14.29
C PRO A 318 -16.57 3.04 -13.40
N GLY A 319 -15.32 3.48 -13.57
CA GLY A 319 -14.22 3.05 -12.71
C GLY A 319 -13.12 2.18 -13.36
N PHE A 320 -13.15 1.99 -14.70
CA PHE A 320 -12.00 1.44 -15.47
C PHE A 320 -11.33 2.48 -16.32
#